data_47d4d86fffdc6ad651b5a03bcfffb533
#
_entry.id   47d4d86fffdc6ad651b5a03bcfffb533
#
_cell.length_a   1.000
_cell.length_b   1.000
_cell.length_c   1.000
_cell.angle_alpha   90.00
_cell.angle_beta   90.00
_cell.angle_gamma   90.00
#
_symmetry.space_group_name_H-M   'P 1'
#
loop_
_entity.id
_entity.type
_entity.pdbx_description
1 polymer ?
#
loop_
_entity_poly.entity_id
_entity_poly.type
_entity_poly.pdbx_seq_one_letter_code
_entity_poly.pdbx_strand_id
1 'polypeptide(L)'
;MRRIASQVGLLSALLLAGCAADSNARLPAFMRAKAPAPPQPEAAPDVALLVRKNLDMIFVATTLPRDLEATSARQTDAGDTWTACVRAGIISVSGATLRRQTYRLTIRHNEIIDRRRTASADDCVSEDYKAILPTK
;
A
#
# COMPACT_ATOMS: atom_id res chain seq x y z
N MET A 1 68.28 35.78 8.09
CA MET A 1 68.50 36.26 6.70
C MET A 1 67.39 35.78 5.81
N ARG A 2 66.70 36.73 5.11
CA ARG A 2 65.83 36.66 3.91
C ARG A 2 64.58 35.77 4.02
N ARG A 3 63.42 36.29 4.33
CA ARG A 3 62.41 37.08 3.58
C ARG A 3 62.41 36.85 2.07
N ILE A 4 61.49 36.09 1.54
CA ILE A 4 60.81 36.19 0.24
C ILE A 4 59.43 35.58 0.48
N ALA A 5 58.43 36.33 0.79
CA ALA A 5 57.48 37.06 -0.06
C ALA A 5 56.76 36.08 -0.99
N SER A 6 55.55 35.57 -0.64
CA SER A 6 54.30 36.31 -0.75
C SER A 6 54.11 36.93 -2.11
N GLN A 7 53.37 36.29 -2.97
CA GLN A 7 52.48 36.85 -3.99
C GLN A 7 52.14 35.86 -5.10
N VAL A 8 51.47 34.76 -4.76
CA VAL A 8 50.72 33.98 -5.79
C VAL A 8 49.46 33.46 -5.12
N GLY A 9 48.48 34.29 -5.01
CA GLY A 9 47.26 33.90 -4.31
C GLY A 9 46.05 34.78 -4.68
N LEU A 10 46.05 35.42 -5.84
CA LEU A 10 44.96 36.36 -6.11
C LEU A 10 44.46 36.31 -7.57
N LEU A 11 44.45 35.18 -8.21
CA LEU A 11 43.98 35.10 -9.61
C LEU A 11 43.13 33.87 -9.91
N SER A 12 42.47 33.25 -8.91
CA SER A 12 41.61 32.11 -9.19
C SER A 12 40.15 32.26 -8.70
N ALA A 13 39.72 33.47 -8.43
CA ALA A 13 38.38 33.73 -7.86
C ALA A 13 37.39 34.38 -8.85
N LEU A 14 37.58 34.27 -10.15
CA LEU A 14 36.73 35.02 -11.12
C LEU A 14 36.15 34.16 -12.26
N LEU A 15 35.98 32.86 -12.10
CA LEU A 15 35.40 32.03 -13.19
C LEU A 15 34.21 31.15 -12.77
N LEU A 16 33.50 31.46 -11.67
CA LEU A 16 32.29 30.76 -11.30
C LEU A 16 31.01 31.61 -11.30
N ALA A 17 31.04 32.72 -12.06
CA ALA A 17 29.85 33.53 -12.33
C ALA A 17 29.32 33.22 -13.72
N GLY A 18 28.88 32.01 -13.96
CA GLY A 18 28.34 31.65 -15.26
C GLY A 18 27.36 30.51 -15.19
N CYS A 19 26.13 30.86 -15.51
CA CYS A 19 24.99 29.98 -15.78
C CYS A 19 24.12 29.62 -14.58
N ALA A 20 23.58 30.63 -13.92
CA ALA A 20 22.16 30.52 -13.58
C ALA A 20 21.40 30.63 -14.92
N ALA A 21 21.38 29.56 -15.69
CA ALA A 21 20.50 29.45 -16.83
C ALA A 21 19.08 29.49 -16.24
N ASP A 22 18.43 30.60 -16.56
CA ASP A 22 17.04 30.86 -16.21
C ASP A 22 16.19 29.68 -16.73
N SER A 23 15.91 28.72 -15.85
CA SER A 23 15.07 27.53 -16.16
C SER A 23 13.61 27.91 -16.44
N ASN A 24 13.34 29.21 -16.52
CA ASN A 24 12.09 29.81 -16.97
C ASN A 24 12.06 30.11 -18.47
N ALA A 25 13.00 29.63 -19.29
CA ALA A 25 12.86 29.70 -20.73
C ALA A 25 11.51 29.03 -21.09
N ARG A 26 10.51 29.85 -21.35
CA ARG A 26 9.17 29.43 -21.74
C ARG A 26 9.28 28.73 -23.09
N LEU A 27 9.43 27.43 -23.07
CA LEU A 27 9.29 26.59 -24.26
C LEU A 27 7.97 26.92 -24.94
N PRO A 28 7.94 27.07 -26.26
CA PRO A 28 6.70 27.23 -27.00
C PRO A 28 5.69 26.15 -26.60
N ALA A 29 4.42 26.50 -26.55
CA ALA A 29 3.36 25.62 -26.03
C ALA A 29 3.33 24.22 -26.69
N PHE A 30 3.76 24.12 -27.96
CA PHE A 30 3.83 22.85 -28.70
C PHE A 30 5.00 21.94 -28.27
N MET A 31 6.02 22.49 -27.61
CA MET A 31 7.16 21.74 -27.07
C MET A 31 7.00 21.38 -25.60
N ARG A 32 5.91 21.83 -24.95
CA ARG A 32 5.62 21.40 -23.59
C ARG A 32 5.07 19.98 -23.67
N ALA A 33 5.92 19.00 -23.32
CA ALA A 33 5.43 17.68 -23.05
C ALA A 33 4.27 17.82 -22.05
N LYS A 34 3.07 17.35 -22.43
CA LYS A 34 1.92 17.32 -21.52
C LYS A 34 2.38 16.59 -20.28
N ALA A 35 2.41 17.28 -19.15
CA ALA A 35 2.75 16.65 -17.88
C ALA A 35 1.90 15.38 -17.75
N PRO A 36 2.49 14.22 -17.44
CA PRO A 36 1.72 13.02 -17.22
C PRO A 36 0.62 13.37 -16.20
N ALA A 37 -0.61 12.98 -16.53
CA ALA A 37 -1.72 13.19 -15.60
C ALA A 37 -1.34 12.56 -14.25
N PRO A 38 -1.60 13.21 -13.13
CA PRO A 38 -1.34 12.62 -11.82
C PRO A 38 -2.04 11.25 -11.78
N PRO A 39 -1.36 10.22 -11.24
CA PRO A 39 -1.95 8.90 -11.13
C PRO A 39 -3.30 9.03 -10.44
N GLN A 40 -4.35 8.50 -11.06
CA GLN A 40 -5.67 8.49 -10.46
C GLN A 40 -5.60 7.61 -9.21
N PRO A 41 -6.21 8.03 -8.09
CA PRO A 41 -6.28 7.21 -6.90
C PRO A 41 -6.90 5.85 -7.26
N GLU A 42 -6.24 4.77 -6.94
CA GLU A 42 -6.77 3.42 -7.14
C GLU A 42 -8.07 3.28 -6.33
N ALA A 43 -9.13 2.78 -6.96
CA ALA A 43 -10.39 2.54 -6.28
C ALA A 43 -10.21 1.47 -5.20
N ALA A 44 -10.87 1.64 -4.06
CA ALA A 44 -10.83 0.66 -2.98
C ALA A 44 -11.29 -0.72 -3.46
N PRO A 45 -10.54 -1.80 -3.16
CA PRO A 45 -10.88 -3.15 -3.59
C PRO A 45 -12.17 -3.65 -2.94
N ASP A 46 -12.94 -4.46 -3.67
CA ASP A 46 -14.08 -5.19 -3.12
C ASP A 46 -13.58 -6.38 -2.29
N VAL A 47 -13.46 -6.16 -0.99
CA VAL A 47 -12.97 -7.17 -0.04
C VAL A 47 -13.87 -8.40 -0.02
N ALA A 48 -15.19 -8.23 -0.11
CA ALA A 48 -16.12 -9.36 -0.06
C ALA A 48 -15.94 -10.28 -1.27
N LEU A 49 -15.75 -9.70 -2.45
CA LEU A 49 -15.47 -10.46 -3.67
C LEU A 49 -14.11 -11.18 -3.58
N LEU A 50 -13.08 -10.49 -3.09
CA LEU A 50 -11.75 -11.07 -2.94
C LEU A 50 -11.74 -12.23 -1.95
N VAL A 51 -12.41 -12.09 -0.81
CA VAL A 51 -12.53 -13.15 0.20
C VAL A 51 -13.23 -14.37 -0.38
N ARG A 52 -14.36 -14.19 -1.07
CA ARG A 52 -15.09 -15.30 -1.70
C ARG A 52 -14.26 -16.09 -2.71
N LYS A 53 -13.46 -15.39 -3.51
CA LYS A 53 -12.60 -16.03 -4.52
C LYS A 53 -11.38 -16.75 -3.93
N ASN A 54 -10.98 -16.41 -2.72
CA ASN A 54 -9.71 -16.85 -2.13
C ASN A 54 -9.90 -17.53 -0.76
N LEU A 55 -11.04 -18.18 -0.54
CA LEU A 55 -11.34 -18.84 0.75
C LEU A 55 -10.26 -19.84 1.15
N ASP A 56 -9.81 -20.67 0.20
CA ASP A 56 -8.79 -21.70 0.44
C ASP A 56 -7.41 -21.11 0.78
N MET A 57 -7.14 -19.90 0.30
CA MET A 57 -5.92 -19.20 0.62
C MET A 57 -6.01 -18.54 2.01
N ILE A 58 -7.18 -18.05 2.39
CA ILE A 58 -7.39 -17.34 3.66
C ILE A 58 -7.54 -18.34 4.81
N PHE A 59 -8.34 -19.37 4.62
CA PHE A 59 -8.63 -20.38 5.62
C PHE A 59 -7.97 -21.69 5.26
N VAL A 60 -7.60 -22.49 6.27
CA VAL A 60 -6.99 -23.80 6.03
C VAL A 60 -8.00 -24.72 5.34
N ALA A 61 -7.58 -25.43 4.28
CA ALA A 61 -8.42 -26.28 3.45
C ALA A 61 -9.19 -27.38 4.20
N THR A 62 -8.71 -27.75 5.40
CA THR A 62 -9.37 -28.74 6.27
C THR A 62 -10.46 -28.13 7.16
N THR A 63 -10.83 -26.87 6.92
CA THR A 63 -11.83 -26.16 7.73
C THR A 63 -12.92 -25.57 6.84
N LEU A 64 -14.13 -25.50 7.39
CA LEU A 64 -15.27 -24.88 6.73
C LEU A 64 -15.56 -23.54 7.41
N PRO A 65 -15.24 -22.42 6.77
CA PRO A 65 -15.57 -21.11 7.31
C PRO A 65 -17.07 -20.86 7.23
N ARG A 66 -17.64 -20.36 8.32
CA ARG A 66 -19.04 -19.94 8.41
C ARG A 66 -19.12 -18.53 8.97
N ASP A 67 -20.26 -17.89 8.74
CA ASP A 67 -20.51 -16.53 9.22
C ASP A 67 -19.34 -15.59 8.87
N LEU A 68 -19.00 -15.60 7.58
CA LEU A 68 -17.94 -14.77 7.03
C LEU A 68 -18.30 -13.30 7.15
N GLU A 69 -17.41 -12.54 7.72
CA GLU A 69 -17.53 -11.10 7.85
C GLU A 69 -16.21 -10.43 7.48
N ALA A 70 -16.27 -9.29 6.84
CA ALA A 70 -15.09 -8.50 6.52
C ALA A 70 -15.32 -7.02 6.77
N THR A 71 -14.23 -6.30 7.01
CA THR A 71 -14.22 -4.85 7.04
C THR A 71 -14.07 -4.29 5.63
N SER A 72 -14.37 -3.02 5.45
CA SER A 72 -13.96 -2.28 4.25
C SER A 72 -12.43 -2.21 4.17
N ALA A 73 -11.90 -2.11 2.94
CA ALA A 73 -10.48 -1.89 2.74
C ALA A 73 -10.05 -0.51 3.23
N ARG A 74 -8.90 -0.44 3.88
CA ARG A 74 -8.24 0.82 4.27
C ARG A 74 -6.91 0.92 3.54
N GLN A 75 -6.69 2.05 2.89
CA GLN A 75 -5.43 2.33 2.23
C GLN A 75 -4.32 2.51 3.26
N THR A 76 -3.14 1.96 2.99
CA THR A 76 -1.95 2.17 3.82
C THR A 76 -1.23 3.45 3.40
N ASP A 77 -0.31 3.92 4.22
CA ASP A 77 0.51 5.10 3.92
C ASP A 77 1.38 4.91 2.66
N ALA A 78 1.61 3.68 2.25
CA ALA A 78 2.32 3.36 1.00
C ALA A 78 1.54 3.71 -0.27
N GLY A 79 0.23 3.98 -0.16
CA GLY A 79 -0.61 4.51 -1.24
C GLY A 79 -1.09 3.47 -2.26
N ASP A 80 -0.35 2.40 -2.51
CA ASP A 80 -0.67 1.33 -3.48
C ASP A 80 -1.16 0.04 -2.82
N THR A 81 -1.22 0.02 -1.50
CA THR A 81 -1.53 -1.15 -0.69
C THR A 81 -2.73 -0.88 0.21
N TRP A 82 -3.60 -1.86 0.31
CA TRP A 82 -4.80 -1.83 1.13
C TRP A 82 -4.74 -2.91 2.20
N THR A 83 -5.36 -2.67 3.33
CA THR A 83 -5.55 -3.66 4.39
C THR A 83 -7.03 -3.83 4.69
N ALA A 84 -7.43 -5.06 4.99
CA ALA A 84 -8.77 -5.39 5.45
C ALA A 84 -8.70 -6.52 6.45
N CYS A 85 -9.71 -6.64 7.30
CA CYS A 85 -9.85 -7.74 8.23
C CYS A 85 -10.99 -8.64 7.80
N VAL A 86 -10.78 -9.95 7.90
CA VAL A 86 -11.80 -10.96 7.68
C VAL A 86 -11.88 -11.87 8.90
N ARG A 87 -13.07 -12.23 9.31
CA ARG A 87 -13.31 -13.16 10.42
C ARG A 87 -14.37 -14.19 10.05
N ALA A 88 -14.22 -15.39 10.59
CA ALA A 88 -15.18 -16.47 10.40
C ALA A 88 -15.26 -17.37 11.63
N GLY A 89 -16.42 -17.94 11.87
CA GLY A 89 -16.57 -19.15 12.67
C GLY A 89 -15.99 -20.32 11.88
N ILE A 90 -15.26 -21.21 12.53
CA ILE A 90 -14.61 -22.34 11.87
C ILE A 90 -15.24 -23.64 12.35
N ILE A 91 -15.56 -24.51 11.41
CA ILE A 91 -15.98 -25.88 11.67
C ILE A 91 -14.91 -26.81 11.07
N SER A 92 -14.47 -27.79 11.84
CA SER A 92 -13.58 -28.84 11.34
C SER A 92 -14.32 -29.77 10.37
N VAL A 93 -13.60 -30.52 9.56
CA VAL A 93 -14.19 -31.54 8.67
C VAL A 93 -14.91 -32.63 9.45
N SER A 94 -14.59 -32.83 10.74
CA SER A 94 -15.32 -33.76 11.64
C SER A 94 -16.60 -33.16 12.21
N GLY A 95 -16.95 -31.91 11.86
CA GLY A 95 -18.15 -31.21 12.34
C GLY A 95 -17.98 -30.47 13.67
N ALA A 96 -16.82 -30.55 14.32
CA ALA A 96 -16.57 -29.83 15.56
C ALA A 96 -16.47 -28.32 15.32
N THR A 97 -17.18 -27.53 16.11
CA THR A 97 -17.08 -26.08 16.10
C THR A 97 -15.77 -25.64 16.75
N LEU A 98 -14.95 -24.93 16.00
CA LEU A 98 -13.70 -24.34 16.45
C LEU A 98 -13.92 -22.87 16.80
N ARG A 99 -12.88 -22.27 17.38
CA ARG A 99 -12.93 -20.84 17.70
C ARG A 99 -13.02 -19.99 16.44
N ARG A 100 -13.70 -18.85 16.53
CA ARG A 100 -13.67 -17.81 15.50
C ARG A 100 -12.21 -17.40 15.21
N GLN A 101 -11.89 -17.30 13.93
CA GLN A 101 -10.57 -16.90 13.47
C GLN A 101 -10.66 -15.57 12.74
N THR A 102 -9.69 -14.72 12.99
CA THR A 102 -9.58 -13.42 12.35
C THR A 102 -8.25 -13.32 11.64
N TYR A 103 -8.27 -12.84 10.41
CA TYR A 103 -7.10 -12.61 9.59
C TYR A 103 -7.07 -11.17 9.12
N ARG A 104 -5.87 -10.59 9.11
CA ARG A 104 -5.58 -9.34 8.41
C ARG A 104 -5.09 -9.70 7.02
N LEU A 105 -5.69 -9.10 6.02
CA LEU A 105 -5.34 -9.25 4.61
C LEU A 105 -4.57 -8.02 4.16
N THR A 106 -3.54 -8.23 3.36
CA THR A 106 -2.85 -7.18 2.61
C THR A 106 -3.21 -7.36 1.14
N ILE A 107 -3.70 -6.29 0.51
CA ILE A 107 -4.25 -6.31 -0.83
C ILE A 107 -3.49 -5.29 -1.66
N ARG A 108 -3.09 -5.68 -2.87
CA ARG A 108 -2.48 -4.81 -3.88
C ARG A 108 -3.01 -5.21 -5.26
N HIS A 109 -3.34 -4.23 -6.10
CA HIS A 109 -3.87 -4.47 -7.45
C HIS A 109 -5.05 -5.46 -7.48
N ASN A 110 -5.97 -5.35 -6.53
CA ASN A 110 -7.10 -6.28 -6.37
C ASN A 110 -6.70 -7.76 -6.12
N GLU A 111 -5.50 -8.01 -5.61
CA GLU A 111 -5.05 -9.34 -5.23
C GLU A 111 -4.65 -9.36 -3.75
N ILE A 112 -4.94 -10.47 -3.06
CA ILE A 112 -4.47 -10.71 -1.70
C ILE A 112 -3.02 -11.18 -1.78
N ILE A 113 -2.08 -10.33 -1.35
CA ILE A 113 -0.64 -10.63 -1.40
C ILE A 113 -0.09 -11.19 -0.09
N ASP A 114 -0.77 -10.96 1.01
CA ASP A 114 -0.40 -11.51 2.33
C ASP A 114 -1.63 -11.70 3.21
N ARG A 115 -1.53 -12.66 4.11
CA ARG A 115 -2.49 -12.87 5.19
C ARG A 115 -1.79 -13.15 6.50
N ARG A 116 -2.27 -12.56 7.57
CA ARG A 116 -1.78 -12.82 8.93
C ARG A 116 -2.94 -13.14 9.84
N ARG A 117 -2.83 -14.24 10.58
CA ARG A 117 -3.77 -14.51 11.65
C ARG A 117 -3.53 -13.53 12.79
N THR A 118 -4.57 -12.83 13.21
CA THR A 118 -4.47 -11.93 14.35
C THR A 118 -4.68 -12.72 15.62
N ALA A 119 -3.71 -12.66 16.52
CA ALA A 119 -3.77 -13.34 17.82
C ALA A 119 -4.55 -12.52 18.86
N SER A 120 -4.58 -11.21 18.68
CA SER A 120 -5.23 -10.25 19.57
C SER A 120 -6.03 -9.23 18.78
N ALA A 121 -6.88 -8.52 19.49
CA ALA A 121 -7.77 -7.52 18.94
C ALA A 121 -7.05 -6.34 18.24
N ASP A 122 -5.76 -6.15 18.44
CA ASP A 122 -5.09 -4.88 18.15
C ASP A 122 -5.02 -4.51 16.66
N ASP A 123 -4.98 -5.48 15.76
CA ASP A 123 -4.84 -5.20 14.32
C ASP A 123 -6.17 -5.20 13.55
N CYS A 124 -7.21 -5.77 14.11
CA CYS A 124 -8.52 -5.96 13.48
C CYS A 124 -9.68 -5.56 14.38
N VAL A 125 -9.44 -4.62 15.27
CA VAL A 125 -10.50 -3.99 16.07
C VAL A 125 -11.25 -3.02 15.18
N SER A 126 -12.30 -3.50 14.58
CA SER A 126 -13.24 -2.67 13.86
C SER A 126 -14.65 -3.13 14.25
N GLU A 127 -15.52 -2.18 14.50
CA GLU A 127 -16.94 -2.44 14.65
C GLU A 127 -17.64 -2.56 13.28
N ASP A 128 -16.93 -2.23 12.18
CA ASP A 128 -17.47 -2.13 10.82
C ASP A 128 -17.41 -3.44 10.03
N TYR A 129 -17.53 -4.59 10.70
CA TYR A 129 -17.62 -5.87 10.01
C TYR A 129 -18.97 -6.02 9.33
N LYS A 130 -18.94 -6.35 8.05
CA LYS A 130 -20.14 -6.65 7.25
C LYS A 130 -20.15 -8.11 6.86
N ALA A 131 -21.31 -8.74 6.96
CA ALA A 131 -21.49 -10.12 6.55
C ALA A 131 -21.22 -10.28 5.04
N ILE A 132 -20.45 -11.32 4.69
CA ILE A 132 -20.23 -11.73 3.31
C ILE A 132 -21.28 -12.77 2.96
N LEU A 133 -22.32 -12.36 2.27
CA LEU A 133 -23.39 -13.27 1.85
C LEU A 133 -22.88 -14.23 0.77
N PRO A 134 -23.32 -15.52 0.81
CA PRO A 134 -23.03 -16.44 -0.28
C PRO A 134 -23.65 -15.91 -1.59
N THR A 135 -22.93 -16.05 -2.68
CA THR A 135 -23.51 -15.80 -4.01
C THR A 135 -24.54 -16.87 -4.28
N LYS A 136 -25.77 -16.47 -4.61
CA LYS A 136 -26.81 -17.40 -5.13
C LYS A 136 -26.38 -17.96 -6.47
#